data_85c2f8141e193be00d8193f9e1b945a9
#
_entry.id   85c2f8141e193be00d8193f9e1b945a9
#
_cell.length_a   1.000
_cell.length_b   1.000
_cell.length_c   1.000
_cell.angle_alpha   90.00
_cell.angle_beta   90.00
_cell.angle_gamma   90.00
#
_symmetry.space_group_name_H-M   'P 1'
#
loop_
_entity.id
_entity.type
_entity.pdbx_description
1 polymer ?
#
loop_
_entity_poly.entity_id
_entity_poly.type
_entity_poly.pdbx_seq_one_letter_code
_entity_poly.pdbx_strand_id
1 'polypeptide(L)'
;WGYYRKRNLGDEAILRTVIENLKQINPNIDIKVASDNLKYTYKLHNVLAVKRKNLFDLICQIKKSDALIIGGGGQTYKKWIFILYMLLLVSLCKVLNKKIIAYAIGVEDIKGRLKMMMCAYMFNNIDNIIVRDHFSYNMLKKIGVKKEVKVTADPVFVYKKTDTHIF
;
A
#
# COMPACT_ATOMS: atom_id res chain seq x y z
N TRP A 1 -0.58 0.01 -4.61
CA TRP A 1 0.23 1.22 -4.39
C TRP A 1 1.11 1.06 -3.15
N GLY A 2 2.40 1.44 -3.23
CA GLY A 2 3.34 1.36 -2.11
C GLY A 2 4.59 2.21 -2.35
N TYR A 3 5.55 2.15 -1.40
CA TYR A 3 6.76 2.96 -1.44
C TYR A 3 7.89 2.25 -2.20
N TYR A 4 7.58 1.74 -3.40
CA TYR A 4 8.53 1.00 -4.23
C TYR A 4 9.51 1.96 -4.87
N ARG A 5 10.70 2.07 -4.27
CA ARG A 5 11.82 2.90 -4.73
C ARG A 5 12.98 2.02 -5.17
N LYS A 6 13.74 2.53 -6.12
CA LYS A 6 15.02 1.93 -6.54
C LYS A 6 15.84 1.42 -5.34
N ARG A 7 16.16 0.12 -5.33
CA ARG A 7 17.13 -0.52 -4.43
C ARG A 7 16.73 -0.66 -2.94
N ASN A 8 15.48 -0.54 -2.56
CA ASN A 8 15.06 -0.99 -1.25
C ASN A 8 14.59 -2.45 -1.36
N LEU A 9 15.49 -3.37 -1.06
CA LEU A 9 15.25 -4.82 -1.16
C LEU A 9 14.06 -5.27 -0.33
N GLY A 10 13.84 -4.67 0.83
CA GLY A 10 12.70 -4.99 1.70
C GLY A 10 11.36 -4.65 1.04
N ASP A 11 11.22 -3.46 0.47
CA ASP A 11 9.99 -3.05 -0.19
C ASP A 11 9.71 -3.88 -1.46
N GLU A 12 10.76 -4.24 -2.20
CA GLU A 12 10.63 -5.10 -3.38
C GLU A 12 10.26 -6.55 -3.02
N ALA A 13 10.82 -7.09 -1.93
CA ALA A 13 10.46 -8.42 -1.43
C ALA A 13 8.99 -8.45 -0.94
N ILE A 14 8.55 -7.42 -0.23
CA ILE A 14 7.14 -7.27 0.17
C ILE A 14 6.24 -7.23 -1.06
N LEU A 15 6.59 -6.41 -2.07
CA LEU A 15 5.81 -6.31 -3.31
C LEU A 15 5.68 -7.67 -4.00
N ARG A 16 6.79 -8.40 -4.13
CA ARG A 16 6.81 -9.72 -4.75
C ARG A 16 5.89 -10.70 -4.01
N THR A 17 6.00 -10.75 -2.68
CA THR A 17 5.14 -11.62 -1.86
C THR A 17 3.66 -11.26 -2.03
N VAL A 18 3.31 -9.98 -2.05
CA VAL A 18 1.93 -9.54 -2.29
C VAL A 18 1.43 -9.99 -3.66
N ILE A 19 2.23 -9.83 -4.72
CA ILE A 19 1.88 -10.25 -6.07
C ILE A 19 1.68 -11.77 -6.14
N GLU A 20 2.61 -12.54 -5.55
CA GLU A 20 2.54 -14.01 -5.53
C GLU A 20 1.29 -14.49 -4.78
N ASN A 21 1.01 -13.94 -3.60
CA ASN A 21 -0.19 -14.29 -2.84
C ASN A 21 -1.49 -13.97 -3.59
N LEU A 22 -1.57 -12.82 -4.25
CA LEU A 22 -2.74 -12.44 -5.04
C LEU A 22 -2.93 -13.39 -6.23
N LYS A 23 -1.85 -13.77 -6.92
CA LYS A 23 -1.90 -14.73 -8.03
C LYS A 23 -2.23 -16.17 -7.58
N GLN A 24 -1.85 -16.55 -6.36
CA GLN A 24 -2.26 -17.84 -5.79
C GLN A 24 -3.77 -17.89 -5.53
N ILE A 25 -4.35 -16.79 -5.07
CA ILE A 25 -5.81 -16.69 -4.83
C ILE A 25 -6.58 -16.64 -6.17
N ASN A 26 -6.09 -15.85 -7.11
CA ASN A 26 -6.67 -15.75 -8.45
C ASN A 26 -5.56 -15.65 -9.51
N PRO A 27 -5.27 -16.73 -10.22
CA PRO A 27 -4.23 -16.74 -11.26
C PRO A 27 -4.47 -15.74 -12.39
N ASN A 28 -5.70 -15.36 -12.65
CA ASN A 28 -6.09 -14.44 -13.72
C ASN A 28 -6.19 -12.98 -13.28
N ILE A 29 -5.73 -12.66 -12.06
CA ILE A 29 -5.79 -11.29 -11.56
C ILE A 29 -4.88 -10.35 -12.36
N ASP A 30 -5.44 -9.21 -12.85
CA ASP A 30 -4.67 -8.15 -13.49
C ASP A 30 -4.10 -7.21 -12.41
N ILE A 31 -2.79 -7.22 -12.23
CA ILE A 31 -2.10 -6.41 -11.21
C ILE A 31 -1.32 -5.30 -11.89
N LYS A 32 -1.58 -4.06 -11.45
CA LYS A 32 -0.82 -2.88 -11.85
C LYS A 32 -0.17 -2.24 -10.64
N VAL A 33 1.11 -1.94 -10.74
CA VAL A 33 1.90 -1.40 -9.63
C VAL A 33 2.21 0.08 -9.86
N ALA A 34 1.84 0.93 -8.92
CA ALA A 34 2.28 2.33 -8.93
C ALA A 34 3.75 2.40 -8.49
N SER A 35 4.65 2.75 -9.41
CA SER A 35 6.09 2.75 -9.21
C SER A 35 6.75 4.03 -9.73
N ASP A 36 7.92 4.36 -9.18
CA ASP A 36 8.78 5.45 -9.69
C ASP A 36 9.65 4.98 -10.88
N ASN A 37 9.84 3.66 -11.07
CA ASN A 37 10.63 3.08 -12.16
C ASN A 37 9.88 1.93 -12.86
N LEU A 38 9.17 2.26 -13.91
CA LEU A 38 8.30 1.33 -14.63
C LEU A 38 9.05 0.12 -15.20
N LYS A 39 10.20 0.38 -15.87
CA LYS A 39 11.00 -0.68 -16.51
C LYS A 39 11.56 -1.66 -15.48
N TYR A 40 12.06 -1.13 -14.36
CA TYR A 40 12.59 -1.96 -13.28
C TYR A 40 11.50 -2.84 -12.64
N THR A 41 10.36 -2.23 -12.30
CA THR A 41 9.22 -2.96 -11.72
C THR A 41 8.71 -4.06 -12.66
N TYR A 42 8.59 -3.76 -13.95
CA TYR A 42 8.19 -4.76 -14.95
C TYR A 42 9.21 -5.91 -15.04
N LYS A 43 10.51 -5.57 -15.14
CA LYS A 43 11.59 -6.57 -15.25
C LYS A 43 11.66 -7.49 -14.02
N LEU A 44 11.44 -6.92 -12.81
CA LEU A 44 11.61 -7.65 -11.56
C LEU A 44 10.39 -8.49 -11.18
N HIS A 45 9.18 -7.99 -11.44
CA HIS A 45 7.93 -8.60 -10.94
C HIS A 45 7.02 -9.13 -12.04
N ASN A 46 7.34 -8.90 -13.30
CA ASN A 46 6.52 -9.28 -14.47
C ASN A 46 5.06 -8.81 -14.34
N VAL A 47 4.88 -7.54 -13.92
CA VAL A 47 3.58 -6.86 -13.80
C VAL A 47 3.65 -5.48 -14.44
N LEU A 48 2.52 -4.99 -14.94
CA LEU A 48 2.45 -3.63 -15.48
C LEU A 48 2.66 -2.60 -14.37
N ALA A 49 3.43 -1.56 -14.69
CA ALA A 49 3.69 -0.47 -13.78
C ALA A 49 3.15 0.86 -14.30
N VAL A 50 2.66 1.69 -13.39
CA VAL A 50 2.11 3.03 -13.65
C VAL A 50 2.94 4.06 -12.91
N LYS A 51 3.16 5.23 -13.51
CA LYS A 51 3.90 6.32 -12.85
C LYS A 51 3.16 6.80 -11.61
N ARG A 52 3.73 6.53 -10.42
CA ARG A 52 3.13 6.91 -9.14
C ARG A 52 2.87 8.41 -8.99
N LYS A 53 3.70 9.25 -9.61
CA LYS A 53 3.61 10.72 -9.54
C LYS A 53 2.69 11.32 -10.61
N ASN A 54 2.27 10.56 -11.59
CA ASN A 54 1.31 11.03 -12.59
C ASN A 54 -0.12 10.77 -12.09
N LEU A 55 -0.72 11.80 -11.51
CA LEU A 55 -2.05 11.70 -10.91
C LEU A 55 -3.12 11.35 -11.95
N PHE A 56 -3.00 11.85 -13.18
CA PHE A 56 -3.95 11.53 -14.24
C PHE A 56 -3.92 10.04 -14.60
N ASP A 57 -2.73 9.47 -14.81
CA ASP A 57 -2.59 8.02 -15.07
C ASP A 57 -3.13 7.18 -13.91
N LEU A 58 -2.86 7.60 -12.66
CA LEU A 58 -3.38 6.92 -11.48
C LEU A 58 -4.92 6.94 -11.43
N ILE A 59 -5.53 8.09 -11.69
CA ILE A 59 -7.00 8.22 -11.75
C ILE A 59 -7.56 7.29 -12.82
N CYS A 60 -6.97 7.28 -14.01
CA CYS A 60 -7.40 6.40 -15.10
C CYS A 60 -7.28 4.91 -14.72
N GLN A 61 -6.21 4.52 -14.02
CA GLN A 61 -6.05 3.13 -13.58
C GLN A 61 -7.00 2.77 -12.44
N ILE A 62 -7.21 3.64 -11.47
CA ILE A 62 -8.17 3.42 -10.38
C ILE A 62 -9.59 3.25 -10.94
N LYS A 63 -10.00 4.05 -11.93
CA LYS A 63 -11.29 3.88 -12.60
C LYS A 63 -11.48 2.48 -13.20
N LYS A 64 -10.42 1.93 -13.79
CA LYS A 64 -10.41 0.62 -14.46
C LYS A 64 -10.19 -0.57 -13.50
N SER A 65 -9.84 -0.31 -12.24
CA SER A 65 -9.55 -1.35 -11.24
C SER A 65 -10.76 -1.61 -10.36
N ASP A 66 -10.84 -2.80 -9.77
CA ASP A 66 -11.86 -3.17 -8.79
C ASP A 66 -11.46 -2.73 -7.38
N ALA A 67 -10.15 -2.73 -7.09
CA ALA A 67 -9.63 -2.37 -5.78
C ALA A 67 -8.30 -1.62 -5.87
N LEU A 68 -8.06 -0.77 -4.86
CA LEU A 68 -6.75 -0.18 -4.56
C LEU A 68 -6.15 -0.91 -3.36
N ILE A 69 -5.00 -1.54 -3.54
CA ILE A 69 -4.21 -2.08 -2.45
C ILE A 69 -3.12 -1.09 -2.08
N ILE A 70 -3.14 -0.61 -0.84
CA ILE A 70 -2.07 0.16 -0.22
C ILE A 70 -1.18 -0.86 0.47
N GLY A 71 -0.05 -1.18 -0.14
CA GLY A 71 0.79 -2.30 0.28
C GLY A 71 2.03 -1.85 1.00
N GLY A 72 2.52 -2.76 1.79
CA GLY A 72 3.82 -2.98 2.41
C GLY A 72 4.76 -1.81 2.69
N GLY A 73 5.67 -2.06 3.58
CA GLY A 73 6.67 -1.09 3.98
C GLY A 73 6.20 -0.08 5.02
N GLY A 74 7.15 0.69 5.54
CA GLY A 74 6.88 1.79 6.47
C GLY A 74 6.26 2.98 5.75
N GLN A 75 5.07 3.36 6.15
CA GLN A 75 4.39 4.52 5.58
C GLN A 75 4.77 5.79 6.35
N THR A 76 5.33 6.77 5.67
CA THR A 76 5.83 8.01 6.30
C THR A 76 4.72 9.05 6.45
N TYR A 77 3.94 8.95 7.50
CA TYR A 77 2.90 9.94 7.85
C TYR A 77 3.47 11.21 8.51
N LYS A 78 4.77 11.37 8.58
CA LYS A 78 5.44 12.59 9.08
C LYS A 78 5.30 13.76 8.11
N LYS A 79 5.27 13.50 6.80
CA LYS A 79 5.23 14.52 5.75
C LYS A 79 3.79 14.86 5.37
N TRP A 80 3.43 16.15 5.45
CA TRP A 80 2.12 16.66 5.05
C TRP A 80 1.71 16.28 3.62
N ILE A 81 2.63 16.42 2.69
CA ILE A 81 2.38 16.09 1.28
C ILE A 81 1.97 14.63 1.09
N PHE A 82 2.52 13.72 1.89
CA PHE A 82 2.16 12.31 1.86
C PHE A 82 0.74 12.08 2.38
N ILE A 83 0.38 12.71 3.50
CA ILE A 83 -0.97 12.61 4.09
C ILE A 83 -2.02 13.13 3.11
N LEU A 84 -1.78 14.32 2.52
CA LEU A 84 -2.68 14.92 1.54
C LEU A 84 -2.83 14.05 0.29
N TYR A 85 -1.73 13.49 -0.20
CA TYR A 85 -1.75 12.59 -1.35
C TYR A 85 -2.56 11.31 -1.07
N MET A 86 -2.36 10.70 0.10
CA MET A 86 -3.11 9.50 0.50
C MET A 86 -4.60 9.79 0.71
N LEU A 87 -4.92 10.94 1.33
CA LEU A 87 -6.31 11.40 1.44
C LEU A 87 -6.97 11.54 0.08
N LEU A 88 -6.27 12.16 -0.88
CA LEU A 88 -6.78 12.30 -2.25
C LEU A 88 -7.07 10.93 -2.89
N LEU A 89 -6.14 9.97 -2.78
CA LEU A 89 -6.31 8.64 -3.34
C LEU A 89 -7.49 7.89 -2.69
N VAL A 90 -7.59 7.93 -1.36
CA VAL A 90 -8.68 7.29 -0.62
C VAL A 90 -10.01 7.93 -0.98
N SER A 91 -10.10 9.27 -1.01
CA SER A 91 -11.31 9.99 -1.37
C SER A 91 -11.73 9.68 -2.82
N LEU A 92 -10.79 9.64 -3.74
CA LEU A 92 -11.05 9.27 -5.13
C LEU A 92 -11.62 7.86 -5.25
N CYS A 93 -11.04 6.88 -4.55
CA CYS A 93 -11.56 5.52 -4.54
C CYS A 93 -12.99 5.47 -3.99
N LYS A 94 -13.29 6.23 -2.93
CA LYS A 94 -14.65 6.30 -2.39
C LYS A 94 -15.64 6.90 -3.36
N VAL A 95 -15.30 8.01 -4.02
CA VAL A 95 -16.16 8.64 -5.05
C VAL A 95 -16.41 7.68 -6.22
N LEU A 96 -15.40 6.89 -6.59
CA LEU A 96 -15.49 5.91 -7.67
C LEU A 96 -16.04 4.55 -7.21
N ASN A 97 -16.48 4.43 -5.96
CA ASN A 97 -17.00 3.19 -5.35
C ASN A 97 -16.01 1.99 -5.49
N LYS A 98 -14.70 2.24 -5.35
CA LYS A 98 -13.66 1.21 -5.41
C LYS A 98 -13.29 0.73 -4.02
N LYS A 99 -13.03 -0.57 -3.88
CA LYS A 99 -12.54 -1.16 -2.63
C LYS A 99 -11.14 -0.66 -2.31
N ILE A 100 -10.86 -0.44 -1.01
CA ILE A 100 -9.55 0.01 -0.53
C ILE A 100 -9.07 -0.95 0.54
N ILE A 101 -7.89 -1.50 0.34
CA ILE A 101 -7.27 -2.46 1.25
C ILE A 101 -5.90 -1.93 1.65
N ALA A 102 -5.68 -1.68 2.94
CA ALA A 102 -4.35 -1.47 3.50
C ALA A 102 -3.79 -2.83 3.93
N TYR A 103 -2.75 -3.31 3.24
CA TYR A 103 -2.23 -4.67 3.42
C TYR A 103 -0.83 -4.64 4.03
N ALA A 104 -0.72 -5.20 5.23
CA ALA A 104 0.53 -5.35 5.99
C ALA A 104 1.35 -4.06 6.10
N ILE A 105 0.68 -2.95 6.33
CA ILE A 105 1.32 -1.64 6.44
C ILE A 105 1.96 -1.45 7.81
N GLY A 106 3.11 -0.76 7.84
CA GLY A 106 3.71 -0.21 9.04
C GLY A 106 3.31 1.26 9.21
N VAL A 107 2.84 1.64 10.38
CA VAL A 107 2.44 3.02 10.70
C VAL A 107 3.41 3.59 11.72
N GLU A 108 4.16 4.63 11.33
CA GLU A 108 5.06 5.33 12.24
C GLU A 108 4.30 6.22 13.25
N ASP A 109 5.00 6.72 14.26
CA ASP A 109 4.43 7.67 15.23
C ASP A 109 3.94 8.94 14.53
N ILE A 110 2.64 9.19 14.60
CA ILE A 110 1.97 10.36 14.02
C ILE A 110 1.82 11.42 15.09
N LYS A 111 2.53 12.54 14.93
CA LYS A 111 2.52 13.65 15.86
C LYS A 111 1.73 14.85 15.30
N GLY A 112 1.04 15.54 16.19
CA GLY A 112 0.25 16.73 15.87
C GLY A 112 -1.23 16.42 15.63
N ARG A 113 -2.09 17.14 16.36
CA ARG A 113 -3.55 16.91 16.40
C ARG A 113 -4.18 16.87 15.01
N LEU A 114 -3.83 17.83 14.13
CA LEU A 114 -4.39 17.89 12.78
C LEU A 114 -3.98 16.69 11.93
N LYS A 115 -2.70 16.28 11.97
CA LYS A 115 -2.25 15.08 11.27
C LYS A 115 -2.97 13.83 11.76
N MET A 116 -3.12 13.67 13.07
CA MET A 116 -3.85 12.57 13.68
C MET A 116 -5.30 12.51 13.18
N MET A 117 -6.01 13.64 13.18
CA MET A 117 -7.39 13.73 12.68
C MET A 117 -7.49 13.35 11.19
N MET A 118 -6.59 13.88 10.36
CA MET A 118 -6.57 13.58 8.92
C MET A 118 -6.26 12.10 8.64
N CYS A 119 -5.29 11.53 9.36
CA CYS A 119 -4.97 10.10 9.25
C CYS A 119 -6.12 9.23 9.76
N ALA A 120 -6.76 9.60 10.89
CA ALA A 120 -7.94 8.89 11.39
C ALA A 120 -9.09 8.90 10.37
N TYR A 121 -9.38 10.05 9.78
CA TYR A 121 -10.37 10.17 8.71
C TYR A 121 -10.02 9.27 7.52
N MET A 122 -8.77 9.32 7.04
CA MET A 122 -8.29 8.49 5.94
C MET A 122 -8.47 7.00 6.24
N PHE A 123 -7.97 6.52 7.39
CA PHE A 123 -8.06 5.10 7.75
C PHE A 123 -9.49 4.63 7.98
N ASN A 124 -10.36 5.47 8.54
CA ASN A 124 -11.78 5.14 8.70
C ASN A 124 -12.53 5.01 7.35
N ASN A 125 -11.96 5.49 6.26
CA ASN A 125 -12.48 5.32 4.90
C ASN A 125 -11.85 4.15 4.13
N ILE A 126 -10.91 3.41 4.72
CA ILE A 126 -10.35 2.18 4.16
C ILE A 126 -11.27 1.00 4.51
N ASP A 127 -11.52 0.10 3.57
CA ASP A 127 -12.46 -1.00 3.79
C ASP A 127 -11.86 -2.13 4.63
N ASN A 128 -10.61 -2.50 4.38
CA ASN A 128 -9.90 -3.52 5.15
C ASN A 128 -8.53 -2.99 5.56
N ILE A 129 -8.23 -3.06 6.86
CA ILE A 129 -6.96 -2.57 7.42
C ILE A 129 -6.23 -3.74 8.06
N ILE A 130 -5.07 -4.07 7.50
CA ILE A 130 -4.17 -5.09 8.00
C ILE A 130 -2.82 -4.41 8.23
N VAL A 131 -2.32 -4.46 9.45
CA VAL A 131 -1.03 -3.91 9.85
C VAL A 131 -0.04 -5.03 10.16
N ARG A 132 1.25 -4.75 10.03
CA ARG A 132 2.31 -5.77 10.20
C ARG A 132 2.79 -5.94 11.64
N ASP A 133 2.39 -5.06 12.56
CA ASP A 133 2.88 -5.07 13.94
C ASP A 133 1.89 -4.41 14.91
N HIS A 134 2.05 -4.73 16.19
CA HIS A 134 1.23 -4.18 17.27
C HIS A 134 1.48 -2.68 17.52
N PHE A 135 2.66 -2.16 17.18
CA PHE A 135 2.92 -0.72 17.28
C PHE A 135 2.01 0.05 16.32
N SER A 136 1.93 -0.39 15.06
CA SER A 136 1.03 0.17 14.06
C SER A 136 -0.43 0.07 14.48
N TYR A 137 -0.86 -1.07 15.03
CA TYR A 137 -2.19 -1.26 15.57
C TYR A 137 -2.50 -0.24 16.66
N ASN A 138 -1.64 -0.15 17.68
CA ASN A 138 -1.83 0.78 18.80
C ASN A 138 -1.85 2.24 18.33
N MET A 139 -1.01 2.57 17.34
CA MET A 139 -0.98 3.91 16.76
C MET A 139 -2.29 4.26 16.05
N LEU A 140 -2.86 3.33 15.26
CA LEU A 140 -4.16 3.54 14.62
C LEU A 140 -5.28 3.71 15.63
N LYS A 141 -5.29 2.93 16.72
CA LYS A 141 -6.27 3.10 17.80
C LYS A 141 -6.10 4.44 18.53
N LYS A 142 -4.87 4.83 18.83
CA LYS A 142 -4.54 6.12 19.47
C LYS A 142 -5.05 7.32 18.67
N ILE A 143 -4.96 7.29 17.34
CA ILE A 143 -5.44 8.40 16.51
C ILE A 143 -6.96 8.39 16.26
N GLY A 144 -7.69 7.37 16.73
CA GLY A 144 -9.14 7.32 16.65
C GLY A 144 -9.68 6.54 15.44
N VAL A 145 -8.94 5.53 14.95
CA VAL A 145 -9.46 4.60 13.93
C VAL A 145 -10.48 3.67 14.56
N LYS A 146 -11.74 3.76 14.10
CA LYS A 146 -12.89 2.99 14.58
C LYS A 146 -13.06 1.65 13.86
N LYS A 147 -12.53 1.53 12.65
CA LYS A 147 -12.57 0.31 11.84
C LYS A 147 -11.84 -0.84 12.54
N GLU A 148 -12.24 -2.07 12.20
CA GLU A 148 -11.47 -3.25 12.54
C GLU A 148 -10.07 -3.16 11.94
N VAL A 149 -9.06 -3.41 12.75
CA VAL A 149 -7.66 -3.46 12.34
C VAL A 149 -7.12 -4.84 12.68
N LYS A 150 -6.67 -5.58 11.68
CA LYS A 150 -6.07 -6.90 11.85
C LYS A 150 -4.55 -6.77 11.91
N VAL A 151 -3.92 -7.50 12.82
CA VAL A 151 -2.46 -7.61 12.91
C VAL A 151 -2.02 -8.89 12.21
N THR A 152 -1.03 -8.80 11.34
CA THR A 152 -0.39 -9.93 10.68
C THR A 152 1.12 -9.82 10.78
N ALA A 153 1.85 -10.84 10.38
CA ALA A 153 3.30 -10.74 10.21
C ALA A 153 3.65 -9.90 8.97
N ASP A 154 4.87 -9.37 8.92
CA ASP A 154 5.39 -8.72 7.71
C ASP A 154 5.45 -9.78 6.58
N PRO A 155 4.89 -9.49 5.39
CA PRO A 155 4.89 -10.43 4.26
C PRO A 155 6.27 -10.95 3.88
N VAL A 156 7.33 -10.22 4.19
CA VAL A 156 8.72 -10.64 3.95
C VAL A 156 9.06 -11.97 4.64
N PHE A 157 8.45 -12.29 5.78
CA PHE A 157 8.70 -13.56 6.47
C PHE A 157 8.18 -14.79 5.72
N VAL A 158 7.25 -14.62 4.81
CA VAL A 158 6.71 -15.70 3.95
C VAL A 158 7.49 -15.81 2.64
N TYR A 159 8.40 -14.87 2.38
CA TYR A 159 9.18 -14.84 1.16
C TYR A 159 10.08 -16.10 1.07
N LYS A 160 9.73 -16.99 0.15
CA LYS A 160 10.60 -18.12 -0.21
C LYS A 160 11.62 -17.62 -1.22
N LYS A 161 12.89 -17.68 -0.87
CA LYS A 161 14.01 -17.39 -1.79
C LYS A 161 14.02 -18.47 -2.87
N THR A 162 13.27 -18.26 -3.94
CA THR A 162 13.14 -19.24 -5.03
C THR A 162 14.17 -19.06 -6.13
N ASP A 163 14.87 -17.90 -6.23
CA ASP A 163 15.88 -17.70 -7.27
C ASP A 163 17.00 -16.74 -6.84
N THR A 164 18.23 -17.15 -7.10
CA THR A 164 19.50 -16.45 -6.84
C THR A 164 19.77 -15.25 -7.76
N HIS A 165 18.82 -14.84 -8.61
CA HIS A 165 19.04 -13.83 -9.66
C HIS A 165 18.40 -12.46 -9.40
N ILE A 166 18.09 -12.12 -8.14
CA ILE A 166 17.50 -10.81 -7.81
C ILE A 166 18.57 -9.76 -7.45
N PHE A 167 19.86 -10.12 -7.47
CA PHE A 167 20.95 -9.21 -7.14
C PHE A 167 21.92 -9.04 -8.29
#